data_c4fa4dcbb971329e9d9a162df209b390
#
_entry.id   c4fa4dcbb971329e9d9a162df209b390
#
_cell.length_a   1.000
_cell.length_b   1.000
_cell.length_c   1.000
_cell.angle_alpha   90.00
_cell.angle_beta   90.00
_cell.angle_gamma   90.00
#
_symmetry.space_group_name_H-M   'P 1'
#
loop_
_entity.id
_entity.type
_entity.pdbx_description
1 polymer ?
#
loop_
_entity_poly.entity_id
_entity_poly.type
_entity_poly.pdbx_seq_one_letter_code
_entity_poly.pdbx_strand_id
1 'polypeptide(L)'
;MIVPNGKRSTLILEDGTKVWVNAGSRIVYPVAFADKKREIYVNGEVFLEVAPDKNRPFVVKTKEMDVQVLGTSFNVMAYETDESASVVLVTGSVQVDTRDDEDFRLEPNRMFSYHKGECDIKDVNVNDYILWKDGLYTYRSEHSSVILDRLSRYYGKKISYKSDVADLRCSGKLDMQEDLEVVLDGLSQTAPILYKKIGEESILVKVGK
;
A
#
# COMPACT_ATOMS: atom_id res chain seq x y z
N MET A 1 10.78 -2.87 -12.90
CA MET A 1 11.31 -1.74 -12.10
C MET A 1 11.32 -2.13 -10.64
N ILE A 2 12.35 -1.73 -9.89
CA ILE A 2 12.42 -1.89 -8.43
C ILE A 2 12.54 -0.48 -7.85
N VAL A 3 11.70 -0.16 -6.87
CA VAL A 3 11.74 1.08 -6.10
C VAL A 3 12.25 0.74 -4.69
N PRO A 4 13.46 1.15 -4.33
CA PRO A 4 14.00 0.84 -3.01
C PRO A 4 13.22 1.53 -1.88
N ASN A 5 13.42 1.07 -0.65
CA ASN A 5 12.97 1.80 0.53
C ASN A 5 13.52 3.23 0.51
N GLY A 6 12.76 4.20 1.03
CA GLY A 6 13.09 5.62 1.02
C GLY A 6 12.90 6.32 -0.34
N LYS A 7 12.44 5.62 -1.36
CA LYS A 7 12.20 6.18 -2.70
C LYS A 7 10.78 5.89 -3.18
N ARG A 8 10.26 6.73 -4.03
CA ARG A 8 9.00 6.57 -4.75
C ARG A 8 9.22 6.90 -6.22
N SER A 9 8.38 6.39 -7.08
CA SER A 9 8.50 6.62 -8.52
C SER A 9 7.12 6.74 -9.15
N THR A 10 7.09 7.36 -10.32
CA THR A 10 5.91 7.39 -11.17
C THR A 10 6.33 6.96 -12.57
N LEU A 11 5.51 6.16 -13.23
CA LEU A 11 5.73 5.77 -14.62
C LEU A 11 4.43 5.88 -15.41
N ILE A 12 4.57 6.01 -16.73
CA ILE A 12 3.47 5.91 -17.68
C ILE A 12 3.76 4.70 -18.55
N LEU A 13 2.79 3.77 -18.59
CA LEU A 13 2.87 2.58 -19.43
C LEU A 13 2.52 2.93 -20.88
N GLU A 14 2.77 2.00 -21.80
CA GLU A 14 2.61 2.23 -23.24
C GLU A 14 1.16 2.54 -23.67
N ASP A 15 0.18 2.07 -22.89
CA ASP A 15 -1.24 2.30 -23.08
C ASP A 15 -1.74 3.65 -22.50
N GLY A 16 -0.84 4.44 -21.91
CA GLY A 16 -1.15 5.70 -21.21
C GLY A 16 -1.55 5.53 -19.75
N THR A 17 -1.61 4.31 -19.22
CA THR A 17 -1.85 4.05 -17.79
C THR A 17 -0.76 4.69 -16.94
N LYS A 18 -1.16 5.48 -15.95
CA LYS A 18 -0.26 6.13 -15.00
C LYS A 18 -0.19 5.32 -13.71
N VAL A 19 1.02 5.08 -13.24
CA VAL A 19 1.29 4.27 -12.04
C VAL A 19 2.20 5.02 -11.10
N TRP A 20 1.74 5.28 -9.87
CA TRP A 20 2.59 5.71 -8.76
C TRP A 20 3.02 4.45 -8.01
N VAL A 21 4.30 4.36 -7.72
CA VAL A 21 4.92 3.20 -7.07
C VAL A 21 5.55 3.63 -5.77
N ASN A 22 5.09 3.04 -4.67
CA ASN A 22 5.54 3.37 -3.32
C ASN A 22 6.89 2.72 -3.00
N ALA A 23 7.47 3.13 -1.88
CA ALA A 23 8.76 2.65 -1.36
C ALA A 23 8.74 1.13 -1.10
N GLY A 24 9.84 0.46 -1.39
CA GLY A 24 9.99 -0.97 -1.20
C GLY A 24 9.21 -1.84 -2.20
N SER A 25 8.71 -1.25 -3.29
CA SER A 25 7.86 -1.95 -4.26
C SER A 25 8.64 -2.44 -5.48
N ARG A 26 8.16 -3.53 -6.06
CA ARG A 26 8.62 -4.09 -7.34
C ARG A 26 7.45 -4.18 -8.31
N ILE A 27 7.64 -3.67 -9.52
CA ILE A 27 6.68 -3.81 -10.61
C ILE A 27 7.37 -4.44 -11.83
N VAL A 28 6.73 -5.46 -12.42
CA VAL A 28 7.16 -6.09 -13.67
C VAL A 28 6.07 -5.84 -14.71
N TYR A 29 6.46 -5.28 -15.83
CA TYR A 29 5.55 -4.95 -16.92
C TYR A 29 6.26 -5.14 -18.27
N PRO A 30 5.54 -5.48 -19.35
CA PRO A 30 6.12 -5.61 -20.68
C PRO A 30 6.41 -4.24 -21.29
N VAL A 31 7.28 -4.19 -22.30
CA VAL A 31 7.53 -2.98 -23.10
C VAL A 31 6.28 -2.64 -23.94
N ALA A 32 5.58 -3.65 -24.45
CA ALA A 32 4.28 -3.51 -25.12
C ALA A 32 3.32 -4.60 -24.62
N PHE A 33 2.06 -4.24 -24.42
CA PHE A 33 1.03 -5.19 -24.00
C PHE A 33 0.58 -6.10 -25.12
N ALA A 34 0.06 -7.28 -24.76
CA ALA A 34 -0.51 -8.20 -25.71
C ALA A 34 -1.88 -7.72 -26.24
N ASP A 35 -2.29 -8.27 -27.39
CA ASP A 35 -3.55 -7.87 -28.08
C ASP A 35 -4.82 -8.15 -27.25
N LYS A 36 -4.80 -9.14 -26.36
CA LYS A 36 -5.99 -9.57 -25.62
C LYS A 36 -6.09 -9.04 -24.21
N LYS A 37 -4.96 -8.71 -23.57
CA LYS A 37 -4.93 -8.22 -22.18
C LYS A 37 -3.68 -7.39 -21.91
N ARG A 38 -3.79 -6.49 -20.94
CA ARG A 38 -2.70 -5.68 -20.39
C ARG A 38 -2.38 -6.21 -18.99
N GLU A 39 -1.20 -6.76 -18.81
CA GLU A 39 -0.86 -7.47 -17.56
C GLU A 39 0.43 -6.92 -16.97
N ILE A 40 0.40 -6.67 -15.67
CA ILE A 40 1.55 -6.30 -14.86
C ILE A 40 1.60 -7.16 -13.60
N TYR A 41 2.78 -7.35 -13.03
CA TYR A 41 2.96 -7.97 -11.71
C TYR A 41 3.43 -6.93 -10.71
N VAL A 42 2.85 -6.95 -9.51
CA VAL A 42 3.16 -6.02 -8.42
C VAL A 42 3.45 -6.80 -7.13
N ASN A 43 4.57 -6.45 -6.51
CA ASN A 43 4.89 -6.76 -5.12
C ASN A 43 5.16 -5.42 -4.42
N GLY A 44 4.25 -4.97 -3.57
CA GLY A 44 4.34 -3.65 -2.95
C GLY A 44 3.05 -2.85 -2.99
N GLU A 45 3.17 -1.53 -2.98
CA GLU A 45 2.03 -0.62 -3.05
C GLU A 45 2.10 0.26 -4.30
N VAL A 46 0.99 0.28 -5.06
CA VAL A 46 0.83 1.10 -6.26
C VAL A 46 -0.55 1.76 -6.28
N PHE A 47 -0.58 2.99 -6.76
CA PHE A 47 -1.82 3.63 -7.18
C PHE A 47 -1.82 3.70 -8.71
N LEU A 48 -2.94 3.32 -9.34
CA LEU A 48 -3.07 3.29 -10.79
C LEU A 48 -4.24 4.16 -11.26
N GLU A 49 -3.99 4.89 -12.33
CA GLU A 49 -5.02 5.47 -13.19
C GLU A 49 -4.95 4.75 -14.53
N VAL A 50 -5.78 3.71 -14.68
CA VAL A 50 -5.74 2.84 -15.86
C VAL A 50 -6.46 3.48 -17.03
N ALA A 51 -5.78 3.55 -18.17
CA ALA A 51 -6.36 4.03 -19.43
C ALA A 51 -7.57 3.15 -19.84
N PRO A 52 -8.72 3.74 -20.18
CA PRO A 52 -9.92 2.99 -20.56
C PRO A 52 -9.72 2.19 -21.83
N ASP A 53 -9.92 0.86 -21.74
CA ASP A 53 -9.98 -0.04 -22.90
C ASP A 53 -10.88 -1.25 -22.57
N LYS A 54 -12.09 -1.25 -23.11
CA LYS A 54 -13.08 -2.32 -22.87
C LYS A 54 -12.75 -3.63 -23.55
N ASN A 55 -11.90 -3.61 -24.59
CA ASN A 55 -11.53 -4.78 -25.37
C ASN A 55 -10.31 -5.51 -24.82
N ARG A 56 -9.48 -4.81 -24.03
CA ARG A 56 -8.28 -5.36 -23.42
C ARG A 56 -8.27 -5.09 -21.90
N PRO A 57 -8.77 -6.01 -21.09
CA PRO A 57 -8.70 -5.87 -19.64
C PRO A 57 -7.27 -5.60 -19.16
N PHE A 58 -7.15 -4.77 -18.13
CA PHE A 58 -5.90 -4.54 -17.42
C PHE A 58 -5.89 -5.39 -16.16
N VAL A 59 -4.85 -6.19 -15.97
CA VAL A 59 -4.73 -7.13 -14.86
C VAL A 59 -3.48 -6.81 -14.04
N VAL A 60 -3.68 -6.48 -12.76
CA VAL A 60 -2.60 -6.39 -11.78
C VAL A 60 -2.50 -7.73 -11.07
N LYS A 61 -1.40 -8.43 -11.27
CA LYS A 61 -1.12 -9.70 -10.58
C LYS A 61 -0.30 -9.44 -9.33
N THR A 62 -0.72 -10.05 -8.23
CA THR A 62 0.04 -10.11 -6.99
C THR A 62 0.25 -11.56 -6.56
N LYS A 63 0.90 -11.77 -5.44
CA LYS A 63 1.03 -13.13 -4.88
C LYS A 63 -0.32 -13.71 -4.46
N GLU A 64 -1.20 -12.89 -3.85
CA GLU A 64 -2.43 -13.35 -3.21
C GLU A 64 -3.66 -13.26 -4.11
N MET A 65 -3.66 -12.36 -5.11
CA MET A 65 -4.84 -12.06 -5.93
C MET A 65 -4.47 -11.49 -7.29
N ASP A 66 -5.39 -11.62 -8.24
CA ASP A 66 -5.40 -10.91 -9.52
C ASP A 66 -6.50 -9.82 -9.48
N VAL A 67 -6.17 -8.61 -9.92
CA VAL A 67 -7.07 -7.45 -9.92
C VAL A 67 -7.34 -7.02 -11.34
N GLN A 68 -8.56 -7.20 -11.84
CA GLN A 68 -8.94 -6.93 -13.21
C GLN A 68 -9.81 -5.68 -13.33
N VAL A 69 -9.48 -4.81 -14.29
CA VAL A 69 -10.19 -3.55 -14.56
C VAL A 69 -10.26 -3.24 -16.07
N LEU A 70 -11.14 -2.30 -16.45
CA LEU A 70 -11.28 -1.85 -17.86
C LEU A 70 -10.93 -0.36 -18.06
N GLY A 71 -10.73 0.40 -16.97
CA GLY A 71 -10.46 1.84 -16.99
C GLY A 71 -10.88 2.43 -15.65
N THR A 72 -10.00 2.39 -14.67
CA THR A 72 -10.32 2.49 -13.24
C THR A 72 -9.18 3.17 -12.52
N SER A 73 -9.49 3.95 -11.48
CA SER A 73 -8.50 4.47 -10.54
C SER A 73 -8.61 3.70 -9.22
N PHE A 74 -7.53 3.09 -8.77
CA PHE A 74 -7.50 2.25 -7.57
C PHE A 74 -6.11 2.13 -6.98
N ASN A 75 -6.05 1.77 -5.70
CA ASN A 75 -4.82 1.44 -4.98
C ASN A 75 -4.73 -0.07 -4.74
N VAL A 76 -3.56 -0.64 -4.93
CA VAL A 76 -3.23 -2.02 -4.54
C VAL A 76 -2.09 -1.96 -3.55
N MET A 77 -2.25 -2.61 -2.39
CA MET A 77 -1.19 -2.85 -1.43
C MET A 77 -1.05 -4.37 -1.23
N ALA A 78 0.08 -4.92 -1.65
CA ALA A 78 0.35 -6.36 -1.61
C ALA A 78 1.87 -6.61 -1.51
N TYR A 79 2.45 -6.26 -0.36
CA TYR A 79 3.84 -6.60 -0.06
C TYR A 79 3.92 -8.07 0.34
N GLU A 80 4.81 -8.84 -0.29
CA GLU A 80 5.02 -10.26 0.04
C GLU A 80 5.52 -10.49 1.47
N THR A 81 6.05 -9.45 2.12
CA THR A 81 6.49 -9.46 3.53
C THR A 81 5.35 -9.22 4.51
N ASP A 82 4.21 -8.71 4.04
CA ASP A 82 3.08 -8.37 4.88
C ASP A 82 2.08 -9.55 4.89
N GLU A 83 1.37 -9.74 6.00
CA GLU A 83 0.37 -10.81 6.14
C GLU A 83 -0.97 -10.48 5.46
N SER A 84 -1.11 -9.25 4.97
CA SER A 84 -2.35 -8.75 4.37
C SER A 84 -2.11 -8.08 3.02
N ALA A 85 -3.09 -8.18 2.15
CA ALA A 85 -3.17 -7.44 0.89
C ALA A 85 -4.50 -6.71 0.78
N SER A 86 -4.55 -5.61 0.03
CA SER A 86 -5.79 -4.85 -0.13
C SER A 86 -5.88 -4.16 -1.49
N VAL A 87 -7.13 -3.94 -1.90
CA VAL A 87 -7.49 -3.15 -3.08
C VAL A 87 -8.50 -2.10 -2.65
N VAL A 88 -8.24 -0.83 -2.95
CA VAL A 88 -9.16 0.29 -2.68
C VAL A 88 -9.59 0.93 -3.98
N LEU A 89 -10.88 0.92 -4.25
CA LEU A 89 -11.44 1.47 -5.48
C LEU A 89 -11.84 2.93 -5.32
N VAL A 90 -11.31 3.78 -6.21
CA VAL A 90 -11.64 5.22 -6.27
C VAL A 90 -12.73 5.48 -7.31
N THR A 91 -12.53 5.05 -8.56
CA THR A 91 -13.49 5.24 -9.66
C THR A 91 -13.55 4.00 -10.55
N GLY A 92 -14.71 3.71 -11.14
CA GLY A 92 -14.90 2.61 -12.06
C GLY A 92 -15.41 1.34 -11.38
N SER A 93 -14.89 0.19 -11.75
CA SER A 93 -15.22 -1.13 -11.20
C SER A 93 -13.98 -2.02 -11.19
N VAL A 94 -13.83 -2.79 -10.15
CA VAL A 94 -12.73 -3.77 -9.98
C VAL A 94 -13.33 -5.15 -9.78
N GLN A 95 -12.77 -6.16 -10.46
CA GLN A 95 -12.92 -7.55 -10.11
C GLN A 95 -11.63 -8.01 -9.44
N VAL A 96 -11.75 -8.72 -8.32
CA VAL A 96 -10.63 -9.33 -7.58
C VAL A 96 -10.84 -10.84 -7.59
N ASP A 97 -9.88 -11.56 -8.14
CA ASP A 97 -9.87 -13.02 -8.19
C ASP A 97 -8.77 -13.49 -7.22
N THR A 98 -9.14 -14.20 -6.15
CA THR A 98 -8.20 -14.70 -5.16
C THR A 98 -7.60 -16.04 -5.58
N ARG A 99 -6.53 -16.49 -4.90
CA ARG A 99 -5.91 -17.81 -5.17
C ARG A 99 -6.78 -18.99 -4.72
N ASP A 100 -7.79 -18.74 -3.90
CA ASP A 100 -8.74 -19.74 -3.40
C ASP A 100 -10.00 -19.85 -4.29
N ASP A 101 -9.92 -19.36 -5.55
CA ASP A 101 -11.00 -19.36 -6.56
C ASP A 101 -12.27 -18.59 -6.11
N GLU A 102 -12.10 -17.56 -5.28
CA GLU A 102 -13.18 -16.65 -4.90
C GLU A 102 -13.08 -15.34 -5.68
N ASP A 103 -14.22 -14.90 -6.24
CA ASP A 103 -14.36 -13.69 -7.03
C ASP A 103 -15.10 -12.61 -6.26
N PHE A 104 -14.54 -11.41 -6.25
CA PHE A 104 -15.14 -10.24 -5.59
C PHE A 104 -15.26 -9.07 -6.56
N ARG A 105 -16.37 -8.34 -6.49
CA ARG A 105 -16.56 -7.12 -7.25
C ARG A 105 -16.66 -5.92 -6.32
N LEU A 106 -15.83 -4.89 -6.61
CA LEU A 106 -15.84 -3.65 -5.87
C LEU A 106 -16.56 -2.53 -6.63
N GLU A 107 -17.25 -1.72 -5.86
CA GLU A 107 -17.78 -0.41 -6.24
C GLU A 107 -16.91 0.70 -5.66
N PRO A 108 -16.99 1.96 -6.17
CA PRO A 108 -16.24 3.08 -5.63
C PRO A 108 -16.45 3.27 -4.12
N ASN A 109 -15.39 3.71 -3.44
CA ASN A 109 -15.29 3.89 -1.98
C ASN A 109 -15.34 2.58 -1.17
N ARG A 110 -15.06 1.45 -1.81
CA ARG A 110 -14.92 0.17 -1.11
C ARG A 110 -13.49 -0.34 -1.13
N MET A 111 -13.13 -1.05 -0.08
CA MET A 111 -11.87 -1.76 0.07
C MET A 111 -12.15 -3.25 0.17
N PHE A 112 -11.47 -4.03 -0.66
CA PHE A 112 -11.26 -5.46 -0.46
C PHE A 112 -9.98 -5.64 0.36
N SER A 113 -10.01 -6.53 1.33
CA SER A 113 -8.85 -6.96 2.10
C SER A 113 -8.77 -8.48 2.17
N TYR A 114 -7.54 -8.99 2.04
CA TYR A 114 -7.18 -10.40 2.21
C TYR A 114 -6.22 -10.50 3.38
N HIS A 115 -6.47 -11.41 4.31
CA HIS A 115 -5.58 -11.70 5.43
C HIS A 115 -5.63 -13.18 5.77
N LYS A 116 -4.54 -13.91 5.52
CA LYS A 116 -4.37 -15.35 5.85
C LYS A 116 -5.53 -16.25 5.38
N GLY A 117 -6.04 -16.03 4.19
CA GLY A 117 -7.16 -16.77 3.62
C GLY A 117 -8.54 -16.18 3.91
N GLU A 118 -8.64 -15.16 4.77
CA GLU A 118 -9.90 -14.47 5.04
C GLU A 118 -10.05 -13.23 4.16
N CYS A 119 -11.22 -13.08 3.56
CA CYS A 119 -11.58 -11.96 2.69
C CYS A 119 -12.65 -11.10 3.36
N ASP A 120 -12.53 -9.77 3.24
CA ASP A 120 -13.51 -8.80 3.71
C ASP A 120 -13.67 -7.65 2.73
N ILE A 121 -14.89 -7.11 2.63
CA ILE A 121 -15.19 -5.90 1.85
C ILE A 121 -15.91 -4.91 2.73
N LYS A 122 -15.36 -3.69 2.84
CA LYS A 122 -15.93 -2.60 3.63
C LYS A 122 -15.91 -1.26 2.93
N ASP A 123 -16.79 -0.37 3.35
CA ASP A 123 -16.77 1.03 2.93
C ASP A 123 -15.61 1.78 3.59
N VAL A 124 -14.94 2.61 2.82
CA VAL A 124 -13.77 3.38 3.27
C VAL A 124 -13.77 4.81 2.75
N ASN A 125 -13.07 5.68 3.45
CA ASN A 125 -12.64 6.95 2.87
C ASN A 125 -11.39 6.70 2.03
N VAL A 126 -11.53 6.76 0.70
CA VAL A 126 -10.43 6.46 -0.23
C VAL A 126 -9.18 7.32 0.00
N ASN A 127 -9.36 8.56 0.49
CA ASN A 127 -8.23 9.45 0.76
C ASN A 127 -7.26 8.87 1.81
N ASP A 128 -7.75 8.10 2.78
CA ASP A 128 -6.91 7.48 3.80
C ASP A 128 -5.91 6.47 3.18
N TYR A 129 -6.16 5.98 1.96
CA TYR A 129 -5.39 4.95 1.26
C TYR A 129 -4.58 5.45 0.06
N ILE A 130 -4.88 6.65 -0.47
CA ILE A 130 -4.21 7.14 -1.68
C ILE A 130 -3.34 8.38 -1.46
N LEU A 131 -3.48 9.07 -0.33
CA LEU A 131 -2.73 10.29 -0.04
C LEU A 131 -1.23 10.05 0.23
N TRP A 132 -0.81 8.79 0.36
CA TRP A 132 0.62 8.45 0.46
C TRP A 132 1.45 8.96 -0.73
N LYS A 133 0.85 9.03 -1.93
CA LYS A 133 1.48 9.59 -3.13
C LYS A 133 1.79 11.07 -2.98
N ASP A 134 1.05 11.76 -2.12
CA ASP A 134 1.20 13.19 -1.78
C ASP A 134 1.94 13.39 -0.44
N GLY A 135 2.51 12.32 0.14
CA GLY A 135 3.27 12.35 1.39
C GLY A 135 2.44 12.37 2.66
N LEU A 136 1.14 12.04 2.59
CA LEU A 136 0.26 12.00 3.75
C LEU A 136 -0.14 10.56 4.07
N TYR A 137 -0.18 10.21 5.35
CA TYR A 137 -0.63 8.91 5.82
C TYR A 137 -1.66 9.06 6.92
N THR A 138 -2.87 8.55 6.68
CA THR A 138 -3.95 8.47 7.66
C THR A 138 -4.12 7.02 8.10
N TYR A 139 -4.30 6.80 9.41
CA TYR A 139 -4.52 5.48 10.00
C TYR A 139 -5.62 5.54 11.05
N ARG A 140 -6.46 4.50 11.12
CA ARG A 140 -7.63 4.43 11.99
C ARG A 140 -7.65 3.11 12.73
N SER A 141 -7.46 3.15 14.05
CA SER A 141 -7.37 1.94 14.89
C SER A 141 -6.41 0.89 14.30
N GLU A 142 -5.29 1.36 13.73
CA GLU A 142 -4.29 0.54 13.06
C GLU A 142 -3.28 0.00 14.07
N HIS A 143 -2.76 -1.18 13.83
CA HIS A 143 -1.66 -1.72 14.62
C HIS A 143 -0.39 -0.91 14.42
N SER A 144 0.33 -0.63 15.54
CA SER A 144 1.60 0.11 15.45
C SER A 144 2.63 -0.59 14.59
N SER A 145 2.64 -1.91 14.53
CA SER A 145 3.49 -2.68 13.60
C SER A 145 3.30 -2.22 12.17
N VAL A 146 2.06 -2.15 11.69
CA VAL A 146 1.74 -1.73 10.30
C VAL A 146 2.21 -0.29 10.06
N ILE A 147 1.99 0.60 11.03
CA ILE A 147 2.42 2.01 10.95
C ILE A 147 3.95 2.10 10.89
N LEU A 148 4.66 1.42 11.80
CA LEU A 148 6.12 1.47 11.89
C LEU A 148 6.80 0.82 10.69
N ASP A 149 6.25 -0.28 10.15
CA ASP A 149 6.75 -0.93 8.94
C ASP A 149 6.56 -0.03 7.71
N ARG A 150 5.42 0.68 7.62
CA ARG A 150 5.20 1.69 6.58
C ARG A 150 6.20 2.83 6.68
N LEU A 151 6.44 3.37 7.87
CA LEU A 151 7.46 4.40 8.11
C LEU A 151 8.86 3.88 7.76
N SER A 152 9.19 2.65 8.14
CA SER A 152 10.47 2.02 7.80
C SER A 152 10.70 1.97 6.29
N ARG A 153 9.68 1.54 5.52
CA ARG A 153 9.73 1.54 4.05
C ARG A 153 9.83 2.95 3.48
N TYR A 154 8.99 3.86 3.95
CA TYR A 154 8.88 5.21 3.41
C TYR A 154 10.18 6.03 3.57
N TYR A 155 10.81 5.95 4.75
CA TYR A 155 12.06 6.68 5.04
C TYR A 155 13.32 5.90 4.68
N GLY A 156 13.21 4.61 4.39
CA GLY A 156 14.37 3.77 4.12
C GLY A 156 15.23 3.51 5.35
N LYS A 157 14.64 3.64 6.57
CA LYS A 157 15.30 3.43 7.84
C LYS A 157 14.82 2.14 8.49
N LYS A 158 15.72 1.42 9.17
CA LYS A 158 15.34 0.22 9.94
C LYS A 158 14.67 0.63 11.25
N ILE A 159 13.37 0.40 11.37
CA ILE A 159 12.63 0.57 12.63
C ILE A 159 12.42 -0.80 13.25
N SER A 160 12.91 -0.98 14.47
CA SER A 160 12.79 -2.23 15.23
C SER A 160 11.90 -2.00 16.45
N TYR A 161 11.04 -2.96 16.77
CA TYR A 161 10.11 -2.91 17.90
C TYR A 161 9.83 -4.33 18.41
N LYS A 162 9.27 -4.46 19.62
CA LYS A 162 8.84 -5.73 20.19
C LYS A 162 7.33 -5.90 20.07
N SER A 163 6.82 -7.08 20.44
CA SER A 163 5.39 -7.43 20.37
C SER A 163 4.51 -6.49 21.20
N ASP A 164 4.99 -6.01 22.34
CA ASP A 164 4.26 -5.05 23.19
C ASP A 164 3.99 -3.71 22.49
N VAL A 165 4.86 -3.29 21.58
CA VAL A 165 4.63 -2.14 20.71
C VAL A 165 3.74 -2.53 19.53
N ALA A 166 3.99 -3.68 18.90
CA ALA A 166 3.32 -4.13 17.68
C ALA A 166 1.79 -4.14 17.81
N ASP A 167 1.30 -4.55 18.98
CA ASP A 167 -0.13 -4.77 19.26
C ASP A 167 -0.88 -3.49 19.66
N LEU A 168 -0.18 -2.37 19.90
CA LEU A 168 -0.82 -1.09 20.18
C LEU A 168 -1.66 -0.64 18.97
N ARG A 169 -2.86 -0.09 19.25
CA ARG A 169 -3.70 0.48 18.21
C ARG A 169 -3.71 2.00 18.28
N CYS A 170 -3.48 2.61 17.13
CA CYS A 170 -3.36 4.06 17.01
C CYS A 170 -4.29 4.60 15.92
N SER A 171 -4.67 5.85 16.06
CA SER A 171 -5.39 6.60 15.02
C SER A 171 -4.78 7.98 14.88
N GLY A 172 -4.63 8.45 13.65
CA GLY A 172 -4.03 9.75 13.40
C GLY A 172 -3.75 10.02 11.95
N LYS A 173 -3.04 11.11 11.71
CA LYS A 173 -2.54 11.51 10.41
C LYS A 173 -1.10 11.99 10.54
N LEU A 174 -0.23 11.52 9.68
CA LEU A 174 1.18 11.89 9.62
C LEU A 174 1.46 12.62 8.30
N ASP A 175 2.22 13.70 8.39
CA ASP A 175 2.87 14.31 7.24
C ASP A 175 4.24 13.66 7.07
N MET A 176 4.33 12.79 6.07
CA MET A 176 5.54 12.03 5.80
C MET A 176 6.56 12.82 4.94
N GLN A 177 6.28 14.09 4.64
CA GLN A 177 7.24 15.02 4.04
C GLN A 177 8.20 15.59 5.10
N GLU A 178 7.80 15.54 6.37
CA GLU A 178 8.64 15.90 7.52
C GLU A 178 9.74 14.85 7.78
N ASP A 179 10.73 15.21 8.58
CA ASP A 179 11.76 14.27 9.02
C ASP A 179 11.15 13.14 9.90
N LEU A 180 11.74 11.94 9.80
CA LEU A 180 11.24 10.77 10.52
C LEU A 180 11.08 11.00 12.03
N GLU A 181 12.00 11.76 12.64
CA GLU A 181 11.96 12.10 14.06
C GLU A 181 10.72 12.93 14.40
N VAL A 182 10.39 13.92 13.58
CA VAL A 182 9.18 14.76 13.77
C VAL A 182 7.93 13.89 13.68
N VAL A 183 7.91 12.95 12.72
CA VAL A 183 6.80 12.01 12.56
C VAL A 183 6.68 11.05 13.74
N LEU A 184 7.79 10.53 14.25
CA LEU A 184 7.80 9.66 15.43
C LEU A 184 7.42 10.43 16.72
N ASP A 185 7.81 11.69 16.86
CA ASP A 185 7.36 12.56 17.96
C ASP A 185 5.84 12.75 17.90
N GLY A 186 5.28 12.99 16.71
CA GLY A 186 3.83 13.07 16.50
C GLY A 186 3.11 11.74 16.83
N LEU A 187 3.66 10.61 16.44
CA LEU A 187 3.13 9.29 16.78
C LEU A 187 3.17 9.04 18.31
N SER A 188 4.23 9.47 18.99
CA SER A 188 4.39 9.35 20.45
C SER A 188 3.34 10.15 21.25
N GLN A 189 2.72 11.15 20.64
CA GLN A 189 1.61 11.89 21.27
C GLN A 189 0.29 11.13 21.24
N THR A 190 0.14 10.19 20.29
CA THR A 190 -1.10 9.42 20.09
C THR A 190 -1.00 7.97 20.56
N ALA A 191 0.21 7.49 20.81
CA ALA A 191 0.50 6.14 21.27
C ALA A 191 1.54 6.19 22.41
N PRO A 192 1.46 5.31 23.42
CA PRO A 192 2.42 5.25 24.51
C PRO A 192 3.75 4.61 24.05
N ILE A 193 4.43 5.26 23.13
CA ILE A 193 5.72 4.79 22.58
C ILE A 193 6.82 5.82 22.84
N LEU A 194 8.03 5.31 22.97
CA LEU A 194 9.28 6.06 22.98
C LEU A 194 10.22 5.47 21.93
N TYR A 195 11.03 6.31 21.30
CA TYR A 195 12.00 5.83 20.35
C TYR A 195 13.42 6.27 20.68
N LYS A 196 14.39 5.53 20.20
CA LYS A 196 15.82 5.82 20.35
C LYS A 196 16.56 5.46 19.06
N LYS A 197 17.39 6.38 18.56
CA LYS A 197 18.36 6.06 17.51
C LYS A 197 19.42 5.11 18.07
N ILE A 198 19.64 3.99 17.39
CA ILE A 198 20.67 2.99 17.70
C ILE A 198 21.77 2.93 16.63
N GLY A 199 21.68 3.79 15.61
CA GLY A 199 22.62 3.97 14.50
C GLY A 199 22.11 5.04 13.55
N GLU A 200 22.86 5.36 12.50
CA GLU A 200 22.47 6.35 11.50
C GLU A 200 21.20 5.95 10.74
N GLU A 201 21.05 4.63 10.49
CA GLU A 201 19.97 4.06 9.70
C GLU A 201 18.99 3.21 10.55
N SER A 202 19.13 3.22 11.88
CA SER A 202 18.36 2.31 12.75
C SER A 202 17.76 2.99 13.96
N ILE A 203 16.47 2.72 14.19
CA ILE A 203 15.68 3.24 15.30
C ILE A 203 15.07 2.07 16.06
N LEU A 204 15.05 2.15 17.39
CA LEU A 204 14.37 1.22 18.27
C LEU A 204 13.18 1.91 18.91
N VAL A 205 11.99 1.32 18.77
CA VAL A 205 10.75 1.77 19.40
C VAL A 205 10.41 0.85 20.55
N LYS A 206 9.97 1.42 21.67
CA LYS A 206 9.56 0.72 22.89
C LYS A 206 8.29 1.34 23.45
N VAL A 207 7.56 0.59 24.27
CA VAL A 207 6.45 1.15 25.05
C VAL A 207 7.01 2.17 26.05
N GLY A 208 6.40 3.36 26.06
CA GLY A 208 6.62 4.38 27.08
C GLY A 208 5.99 3.95 28.41
N LYS A 209 6.61 4.35 29.50
CA LYS A 209 6.03 4.16 30.85
C LYS A 209 5.06 5.29 31.16
#